data_81bb1d943b767d3bc2db5ae2b66d8522
#
_entry.id   81bb1d943b767d3bc2db5ae2b66d8522
#
_cell.length_a   1.000
_cell.length_b   1.000
_cell.length_c   1.000
_cell.angle_alpha   90.00
_cell.angle_beta   90.00
_cell.angle_gamma   90.00
#
_symmetry.space_group_name_H-M   'P 1'
#
loop_
_entity.id
_entity.type
_entity.pdbx_description
1 polymer ?
#
loop_
_entity_poly.entity_id
_entity_poly.type
_entity_poly.pdbx_seq_one_letter_code
_entity_poly.pdbx_strand_id
1 'polypeptide(L)' 'MFGLFKKKSEKEKLQEAYAKALSEAHQLSHSNRKAADAKLAEAEEILKKIEAIK' A
#
# COMPACT_ATOMS: atom_id res chain seq x y z
N MET A 1 -11.15 -23.25 3.02
CA MET A 1 -11.16 -22.87 2.85
C MET A 1 -11.51 -22.46 2.70
N PHE A 2 -11.52 -22.21 2.42
CA PHE A 2 -11.70 -21.75 2.13
C PHE A 2 -12.18 -20.99 2.08
N GLY A 3 -12.60 -20.64 2.16
CA GLY A 3 -12.90 -19.94 1.88
C GLY A 3 -13.03 -19.33 1.78
N LEU A 4 -13.03 -19.49 1.82
CA LEU A 4 -12.92 -19.05 1.61
C LEU A 4 -12.61 -18.38 1.24
N PHE A 5 -12.47 -18.46 0.95
CA PHE A 5 -11.97 -17.72 0.54
C PHE A 5 -12.52 -16.74 0.01
N LYS A 6 -12.60 -16.17 0.53
CA LYS A 6 -13.19 -15.13 0.10
C LYS A 6 -12.35 -14.12 -0.50
N LYS A 7 -12.71 -13.47 -1.55
CA LYS A 7 -11.93 -12.48 -2.09
C LYS A 7 -11.89 -11.33 -1.19
N LYS A 8 -10.74 -10.68 -1.04
CA LYS A 8 -10.66 -9.45 -0.31
C LYS A 8 -11.37 -8.39 -1.09
N SER A 9 -11.99 -7.47 -0.39
CA SER A 9 -12.61 -6.36 -1.06
C SER A 9 -11.53 -5.48 -1.68
N GLU A 10 -11.92 -4.65 -2.62
CA GLU A 10 -10.98 -3.78 -3.27
C GLU A 10 -10.30 -2.87 -2.25
N LYS A 11 -11.06 -2.42 -1.29
CA LYS A 11 -10.52 -1.56 -0.25
C LYS A 11 -9.44 -2.29 0.54
N GLU A 12 -9.69 -3.54 0.88
CA GLU A 12 -8.71 -4.30 1.64
C GLU A 12 -7.43 -4.51 0.85
N LYS A 13 -7.56 -4.75 -0.44
CA LYS A 13 -6.38 -4.91 -1.27
C LYS A 13 -5.56 -3.64 -1.30
N LEU A 14 -6.25 -2.53 -1.41
CA LEU A 14 -5.55 -1.24 -1.43
C LEU A 14 -4.90 -0.95 -0.09
N GLN A 15 -5.56 -1.31 1.00
CA GLN A 15 -4.97 -1.10 2.31
C GLN A 15 -3.70 -1.91 2.49
N GLU A 16 -3.69 -3.14 1.99
CA GLU A 16 -2.50 -3.97 2.07
C GLU A 16 -1.39 -3.39 1.23
N ALA A 17 -1.73 -2.91 0.03
CA ALA A 17 -0.74 -2.31 -0.84
C ALA A 17 -0.17 -1.04 -0.20
N TYR A 18 -1.02 -0.27 0.44
CA TYR A 18 -0.60 0.95 1.12
C TYR A 18 0.38 0.62 2.24
N ALA A 19 0.04 -0.35 3.07
CA ALA A 19 0.91 -0.74 4.17
C ALA A 19 2.24 -1.26 3.65
N LYS A 20 2.20 -2.03 2.57
CA LYS A 20 3.41 -2.56 1.99
C LYS A 20 4.28 -1.44 1.44
N ALA A 21 3.67 -0.49 0.75
CA ALA A 21 4.43 0.63 0.21
C ALA A 21 5.08 1.43 1.31
N LEU A 22 4.38 1.66 2.41
CA LEU A 22 4.95 2.38 3.53
C LEU A 22 6.11 1.61 4.15
N SER A 23 5.96 0.31 4.30
CA SER A 23 7.00 -0.51 4.87
C SER A 23 8.25 -0.46 4.00
N GLU A 24 8.07 -0.56 2.69
CA GLU A 24 9.21 -0.51 1.79
C GLU A 24 9.86 0.86 1.80
N ALA A 25 9.04 1.91 1.87
CA ALA A 25 9.59 3.25 1.95
C ALA A 25 10.44 3.40 3.19
N HIS A 26 9.97 2.85 4.30
CA HIS A 26 10.70 2.94 5.55
C HIS A 26 12.05 2.25 5.43
N GLN A 27 12.06 1.07 4.84
CA GLN A 27 13.31 0.33 4.67
C GLN A 27 14.27 1.05 3.74
N LEU A 28 13.73 1.60 2.65
CA LEU A 28 14.57 2.28 1.68
C LEU A 28 15.11 3.59 2.20
N SER A 29 14.42 4.18 3.16
CA SER A 29 14.87 5.47 3.69
C SER A 29 16.25 5.37 4.33
N HIS A 30 16.67 4.17 4.69
CA HIS A 30 17.98 3.98 5.27
C HIS A 30 19.08 3.86 4.23
N SER A 31 18.76 3.41 3.05
CA SER A 31 19.78 3.17 2.05
C SER A 31 19.55 3.93 0.76
N ASN A 32 18.29 4.18 0.40
CA ASN A 32 18.00 4.86 -0.85
C ASN A 32 16.84 5.80 -0.66
N ARG A 33 17.16 7.03 -0.27
CA ARG A 33 16.15 8.02 -0.01
C ARG A 33 15.27 8.32 -1.20
N LYS A 34 15.89 8.34 -2.37
CA LYS A 34 15.16 8.63 -3.58
C LYS A 34 14.10 7.57 -3.86
N ALA A 35 14.48 6.31 -3.69
CA ALA A 35 13.51 5.24 -3.87
C ALA A 35 12.45 5.28 -2.79
N ALA A 36 12.83 5.68 -1.58
CA ALA A 36 11.86 5.79 -0.49
C ALA A 36 10.83 6.85 -0.82
N ASP A 37 11.26 7.97 -1.36
CA ASP A 37 10.33 9.02 -1.74
C ASP A 37 9.36 8.54 -2.80
N ALA A 38 9.85 7.74 -3.75
CA ALA A 38 8.99 7.20 -4.78
C ALA A 38 7.94 6.27 -4.17
N LYS A 39 8.35 5.48 -3.19
CA LYS A 39 7.41 4.58 -2.53
C LYS A 39 6.38 5.36 -1.72
N LEU A 40 6.80 6.44 -1.10
CA LEU A 40 5.84 7.28 -0.37
C LEU A 40 4.82 7.88 -1.30
N ALA A 41 5.24 8.34 -2.46
CA ALA A 41 4.32 8.88 -3.44
C ALA A 41 3.34 7.80 -3.89
N GLU A 42 3.83 6.59 -4.06
CA GLU A 42 2.97 5.48 -4.44
C GLU A 42 1.95 5.21 -3.35
N ALA A 43 2.39 5.23 -2.10
CA ALA A 43 1.48 5.01 -0.98
C ALA A 43 0.39 6.07 -0.95
N GLU A 44 0.74 7.31 -1.22
CA GLU A 44 -0.24 8.38 -1.22
C GLU A 44 -1.28 8.18 -2.31
N GLU A 45 -0.83 7.71 -3.47
CA GLU A 45 -1.78 7.43 -4.55
C GLU A 45 -2.75 6.34 -4.14
N ILE A 46 -2.23 5.31 -3.47
CA ILE A 46 -3.07 4.23 -3.00
C ILE A 46 -4.06 4.74 -1.96
N LEU A 47 -3.59 5.60 -1.08
CA LEU A 47 -4.46 6.16 -0.06
C LEU A 47 -5.61 6.94 -0.68
N LYS A 48 -5.33 7.68 -1.72
CA LYS A 48 -6.39 8.41 -2.40
C LYS A 48 -7.44 7.48 -2.95
N LYS A 49 -7.01 6.35 -3.47
CA LYS A 49 -7.95 5.37 -3.99
C LYS A 49 -8.79 4.79 -2.87
N ILE A 50 -8.17 4.54 -1.72
CA ILE A 50 -8.90 4.03 -0.58
C ILE A 50 -9.96 5.03 -0.15
N GLU A 51 -9.61 6.29 -0.11
CA GLU A 51 -10.55 7.32 0.32
C GLU A 51 -11.69 7.49 -0.68
N ALA A 52 -11.43 7.19 -1.93
CA ALA A 52 -12.46 7.29 -2.95
C ALA A 52 -13.48 6.16 -2.83
N ILE A 53 -13.12 5.07 -2.19
CA ILE A 53 -14.02 3.94 -1.99
C ILE A 53 -14.81 4.16 -0.73
N LYS A 54 -16.10 4.10 -0.85
CA LYS A 54 -16.95 4.34 0.33
C LYS A 54 -17.30 3.09 1.07
#